data_211f7f3d45be60d6e72a6dbc6ac538af
#
_entry.id   211f7f3d45be60d6e72a6dbc6ac538af
#
_cell.length_a   1.000
_cell.length_b   1.000
_cell.length_c   1.000
_cell.angle_alpha   90.00
_cell.angle_beta   90.00
_cell.angle_gamma   90.00
#
_symmetry.space_group_name_H-M   'P 1'
#
loop_
_entity.id
_entity.type
_entity.pdbx_description
1 polymer ?
#
loop_
_entity_poly.entity_id
_entity_poly.type
_entity_poly.pdbx_seq_one_letter_code
_entity_poly.pdbx_strand_id
1 'polypeptide(L)'
;MERFQNTGQPDWGWWGKLWPTPGATLRKLGVEAGESVAEVGCGSGYFALPAARIVEPEPVYALDLDEELLDELDKVADLQGIENVVPIHGDARNLASVLPERVDTLVVANTFHGVDDQPGLVAQAFDAIEPGGRLVVVNWHDRPRETTTVADEPRGPPTALRMTPAETEDAVLSASKFALDRQVDLPPYHYALLFDR
;
A
#
# COMPACT_ATOMS: atom_id res chain seq x y z
N MET A 1 0.71 -8.40 18.28
CA MET A 1 1.74 -7.73 17.45
C MET A 1 1.51 -6.23 17.54
N GLU A 2 2.56 -5.42 17.53
CA GLU A 2 2.46 -3.97 17.63
C GLU A 2 2.29 -3.37 16.23
N ARG A 3 1.27 -2.52 16.04
CA ARG A 3 1.03 -1.83 14.75
C ARG A 3 2.12 -0.80 14.47
N PHE A 4 2.39 -0.55 13.21
CA PHE A 4 3.19 0.60 12.79
C PHE A 4 2.53 1.91 13.25
N GLN A 5 3.35 2.95 13.45
CA GLN A 5 2.84 4.21 13.99
C GLN A 5 1.81 4.84 13.06
N ASN A 6 0.71 5.31 13.66
CA ASN A 6 -0.33 6.07 12.98
C ASN A 6 -0.93 5.41 11.71
N THR A 7 -1.07 4.08 11.72
CA THR A 7 -1.65 3.28 10.63
C THR A 7 -3.07 2.78 10.94
N GLY A 8 -3.86 3.59 11.62
CA GLY A 8 -5.29 3.28 11.85
C GLY A 8 -6.09 3.38 10.56
N GLN A 9 -6.99 2.41 10.33
CA GLN A 9 -7.91 2.42 9.18
C GLN A 9 -8.85 3.63 9.25
N PRO A 10 -8.86 4.53 8.28
CA PRO A 10 -9.89 5.55 8.14
C PRO A 10 -11.16 4.97 7.52
N ASP A 11 -12.29 5.63 7.73
CA ASP A 11 -13.52 5.24 7.06
C ASP A 11 -13.45 5.46 5.54
N TRP A 12 -14.15 4.62 4.78
CA TRP A 12 -14.20 4.69 3.32
C TRP A 12 -14.77 6.02 2.80
N GLY A 13 -15.57 6.70 3.62
CA GLY A 13 -16.22 7.95 3.23
C GLY A 13 -15.21 9.06 2.96
N TRP A 14 -14.13 9.16 3.73
CA TRP A 14 -13.12 10.16 3.44
C TRP A 14 -12.03 9.66 2.47
N TRP A 15 -11.73 8.34 2.43
CA TRP A 15 -10.92 7.77 1.34
C TRP A 15 -11.54 8.03 -0.02
N GLY A 16 -12.86 7.83 -0.15
CA GLY A 16 -13.59 8.11 -1.38
C GLY A 16 -13.59 9.58 -1.81
N LYS A 17 -13.35 10.52 -0.88
CA LYS A 17 -13.16 11.94 -1.22
C LYS A 17 -11.74 12.23 -1.74
N LEU A 18 -10.73 11.50 -1.28
CA LEU A 18 -9.37 11.62 -1.79
C LEU A 18 -9.19 10.91 -3.12
N TRP A 19 -9.65 9.66 -3.20
CA TRP A 19 -9.49 8.81 -4.37
C TRP A 19 -10.83 8.16 -4.76
N PRO A 20 -11.73 8.92 -5.40
CA PRO A 20 -13.06 8.43 -5.75
C PRO A 20 -13.02 7.25 -6.74
N THR A 21 -11.90 7.04 -7.40
CA THR A 21 -11.67 5.94 -8.34
C THR A 21 -10.35 5.22 -8.04
N PRO A 22 -10.28 4.42 -6.95
CA PRO A 22 -9.04 3.75 -6.53
C PRO A 22 -8.45 2.83 -7.62
N GLY A 23 -9.27 2.17 -8.42
CA GLY A 23 -8.81 1.39 -9.56
C GLY A 23 -8.09 2.21 -10.64
N ALA A 24 -8.53 3.46 -10.89
CA ALA A 24 -7.81 4.36 -11.80
C ALA A 24 -6.46 4.81 -11.21
N THR A 25 -6.40 5.02 -9.90
CA THR A 25 -5.15 5.29 -9.18
C THR A 25 -4.18 4.12 -9.33
N LEU A 26 -4.63 2.89 -9.07
CA LEU A 26 -3.79 1.69 -9.22
C LEU A 26 -3.23 1.52 -10.63
N ARG A 27 -4.05 1.72 -11.68
CA ARG A 27 -3.56 1.71 -13.07
C ARG A 27 -2.53 2.79 -13.36
N LYS A 28 -2.70 3.99 -12.79
CA LYS A 28 -1.70 5.07 -12.86
C LYS A 28 -0.38 4.66 -12.18
N LEU A 29 -0.46 3.83 -11.15
CA LEU A 29 0.67 3.23 -10.44
C LEU A 29 1.22 1.96 -11.11
N GLY A 30 0.73 1.60 -12.29
CA GLY A 30 1.26 0.50 -13.08
C GLY A 30 0.71 -0.87 -12.73
N VAL A 31 -0.39 -0.98 -11.97
CA VAL A 31 -1.07 -2.27 -11.75
C VAL A 31 -1.84 -2.63 -13.03
N GLU A 32 -1.50 -3.78 -13.61
CA GLU A 32 -2.01 -4.24 -14.90
C GLU A 32 -2.63 -5.64 -14.81
N ALA A 33 -3.42 -6.00 -15.81
CA ALA A 33 -4.01 -7.34 -15.89
C ALA A 33 -2.93 -8.42 -16.07
N GLY A 34 -3.09 -9.53 -15.37
CA GLY A 34 -2.16 -10.67 -15.43
C GLY A 34 -0.98 -10.57 -14.47
N GLU A 35 -0.93 -9.56 -13.59
CA GLU A 35 0.05 -9.43 -12.51
C GLU A 35 -0.52 -9.97 -11.19
N SER A 36 0.30 -10.67 -10.41
CA SER A 36 0.01 -10.94 -9.00
C SER A 36 0.36 -9.71 -8.16
N VAL A 37 -0.50 -9.38 -7.18
CA VAL A 37 -0.32 -8.17 -6.35
C VAL A 37 -0.33 -8.53 -4.88
N ALA A 38 0.48 -7.86 -4.06
CA ALA A 38 0.31 -7.84 -2.61
C ALA A 38 0.13 -6.41 -2.11
N GLU A 39 -0.71 -6.21 -1.10
CA GLU A 39 -0.87 -4.94 -0.39
C GLU A 39 -0.53 -5.11 1.07
N VAL A 40 0.37 -4.27 1.59
CA VAL A 40 0.72 -4.20 3.02
C VAL A 40 -0.10 -3.15 3.73
N GLY A 41 -0.82 -3.55 4.77
CA GLY A 41 -1.75 -2.68 5.49
C GLY A 41 -3.00 -2.41 4.66
N CYS A 42 -3.61 -3.47 4.11
CA CYS A 42 -4.75 -3.37 3.20
C CYS A 42 -6.04 -2.87 3.87
N GLY A 43 -6.12 -2.92 5.20
CA GLY A 43 -7.33 -2.61 5.95
C GLY A 43 -8.50 -3.44 5.46
N SER A 44 -9.66 -2.82 5.29
CA SER A 44 -10.86 -3.47 4.73
C SER A 44 -10.91 -3.46 3.19
N GLY A 45 -9.75 -3.30 2.50
CA GLY A 45 -9.61 -3.56 1.07
C GLY A 45 -9.87 -2.38 0.13
N TYR A 46 -9.66 -1.14 0.58
CA TYR A 46 -9.91 0.04 -0.28
C TYR A 46 -9.15 0.01 -1.60
N PHE A 47 -7.91 -0.47 -1.62
CA PHE A 47 -7.13 -0.70 -2.84
C PHE A 47 -7.11 -2.17 -3.26
N ALA A 48 -7.06 -3.14 -2.32
CA ALA A 48 -7.01 -4.56 -2.64
C ALA A 48 -8.19 -5.04 -3.51
N LEU A 49 -9.43 -4.63 -3.18
CA LEU A 49 -10.60 -5.05 -3.96
C LEU A 49 -10.60 -4.49 -5.39
N PRO A 50 -10.31 -3.20 -5.65
CA PRO A 50 -10.11 -2.71 -7.00
C PRO A 50 -8.91 -3.32 -7.73
N ALA A 51 -7.82 -3.65 -7.02
CA ALA A 51 -6.67 -4.35 -7.59
C ALA A 51 -7.10 -5.72 -8.11
N ALA A 52 -7.84 -6.50 -7.32
CA ALA A 52 -8.34 -7.81 -7.69
C ALA A 52 -9.16 -7.79 -9.00
N ARG A 53 -10.01 -6.77 -9.18
CA ARG A 53 -10.75 -6.58 -10.45
C ARG A 53 -9.86 -6.24 -11.65
N ILE A 54 -8.69 -5.62 -11.41
CA ILE A 54 -7.77 -5.24 -12.48
C ILE A 54 -6.98 -6.45 -12.94
N VAL A 55 -6.50 -7.26 -11.99
CA VAL A 55 -5.54 -8.33 -12.25
C VAL A 55 -6.19 -9.70 -12.50
N GLU A 56 -7.50 -9.83 -12.31
CA GLU A 56 -8.24 -11.10 -12.50
C GLU A 56 -7.77 -11.85 -13.77
N PRO A 57 -7.47 -13.17 -13.67
CA PRO A 57 -7.69 -14.06 -12.53
C PRO A 57 -6.55 -14.15 -11.50
N GLU A 58 -5.48 -13.37 -11.65
CA GLU A 58 -4.32 -13.44 -10.78
C GLU A 58 -4.63 -12.99 -9.34
N PRO A 59 -3.93 -13.52 -8.32
CA PRO A 59 -4.24 -13.26 -6.93
C PRO A 59 -3.86 -11.86 -6.47
N VAL A 60 -4.65 -11.32 -5.52
CA VAL A 60 -4.27 -10.18 -4.69
C VAL A 60 -4.15 -10.62 -3.24
N TYR A 61 -2.95 -10.61 -2.72
CA TYR A 61 -2.64 -10.92 -1.32
C TYR A 61 -2.81 -9.68 -0.47
N ALA A 62 -3.85 -9.63 0.33
CA ALA A 62 -4.23 -8.49 1.17
C ALA A 62 -3.76 -8.72 2.60
N LEU A 63 -2.58 -8.16 2.98
CA LEU A 63 -1.98 -8.35 4.29
C LEU A 63 -2.36 -7.25 5.26
N ASP A 64 -2.86 -7.62 6.44
CA ASP A 64 -3.05 -6.71 7.57
C ASP A 64 -2.81 -7.41 8.91
N LEU A 65 -2.54 -6.61 9.97
CA LEU A 65 -2.44 -7.06 11.36
C LEU A 65 -3.80 -7.16 12.05
N ASP A 66 -4.83 -6.57 11.48
CA ASP A 66 -6.17 -6.48 12.03
C ASP A 66 -7.10 -7.51 11.39
N GLU A 67 -7.37 -8.57 12.12
CA GLU A 67 -8.24 -9.65 11.68
C GLU A 67 -9.69 -9.17 11.43
N GLU A 68 -10.18 -8.19 12.21
CA GLU A 68 -11.52 -7.65 12.01
C GLU A 68 -11.65 -6.91 10.68
N LEU A 69 -10.60 -6.18 10.25
CA LEU A 69 -10.57 -5.52 8.94
C LEU A 69 -10.48 -6.52 7.79
N LEU A 70 -9.74 -7.61 7.96
CA LEU A 70 -9.69 -8.69 6.98
C LEU A 70 -11.04 -9.41 6.84
N ASP A 71 -11.75 -9.61 7.96
CA ASP A 71 -13.12 -10.15 7.94
C ASP A 71 -14.10 -9.22 7.20
N GLU A 72 -13.91 -7.90 7.33
CA GLU A 72 -14.69 -6.91 6.57
C GLU A 72 -14.36 -6.98 5.08
N LEU A 73 -13.07 -7.06 4.74
CA LEU A 73 -12.60 -7.19 3.36
C LEU A 73 -13.22 -8.42 2.70
N ASP A 74 -13.17 -9.58 3.36
CA ASP A 74 -13.69 -10.85 2.85
C ASP A 74 -15.19 -10.77 2.58
N LYS A 75 -15.98 -10.24 3.53
CA LYS A 75 -17.41 -9.99 3.36
C LYS A 75 -17.72 -9.08 2.17
N VAL A 76 -16.91 -8.02 1.96
CA VAL A 76 -17.12 -7.10 0.84
C VAL A 76 -16.71 -7.76 -0.48
N ALA A 77 -15.66 -8.58 -0.50
CA ALA A 77 -15.27 -9.38 -1.66
C ALA A 77 -16.41 -10.32 -2.10
N ASP A 78 -16.94 -11.08 -1.16
CA ASP A 78 -18.10 -11.98 -1.39
C ASP A 78 -19.30 -11.23 -1.97
N LEU A 79 -19.70 -10.11 -1.35
CA LEU A 79 -20.82 -9.29 -1.81
C LEU A 79 -20.61 -8.72 -3.22
N GLN A 80 -19.38 -8.52 -3.63
CA GLN A 80 -19.00 -7.98 -4.92
C GLN A 80 -18.64 -9.05 -5.96
N GLY A 81 -18.65 -10.34 -5.58
CA GLY A 81 -18.26 -11.46 -6.44
C GLY A 81 -16.78 -11.39 -6.86
N ILE A 82 -15.89 -10.97 -5.96
CA ILE A 82 -14.44 -10.95 -6.16
C ILE A 82 -13.87 -12.23 -5.53
N GLU A 83 -13.32 -13.11 -6.36
CA GLU A 83 -12.86 -14.44 -5.94
C GLU A 83 -11.33 -14.57 -5.81
N ASN A 84 -10.58 -13.59 -6.33
CA ASN A 84 -9.12 -13.61 -6.41
C ASN A 84 -8.42 -12.73 -5.38
N VAL A 85 -9.11 -12.20 -4.37
CA VAL A 85 -8.49 -11.57 -3.21
C VAL A 85 -8.26 -12.60 -2.11
N VAL A 86 -7.08 -12.60 -1.51
CA VAL A 86 -6.64 -13.55 -0.48
C VAL A 86 -6.26 -12.75 0.77
N PRO A 87 -7.13 -12.66 1.78
CA PRO A 87 -6.80 -12.02 3.04
C PRO A 87 -5.69 -12.78 3.78
N ILE A 88 -4.70 -12.06 4.30
CA ILE A 88 -3.58 -12.63 5.06
C ILE A 88 -3.45 -11.88 6.38
N HIS A 89 -3.76 -12.55 7.48
CA HIS A 89 -3.46 -12.04 8.82
C HIS A 89 -1.99 -12.25 9.14
N GLY A 90 -1.20 -11.18 9.14
CA GLY A 90 0.25 -11.29 9.31
C GLY A 90 0.96 -9.97 9.54
N ASP A 91 2.22 -10.09 9.97
CA ASP A 91 3.10 -8.95 10.19
C ASP A 91 4.02 -8.73 8.99
N ALA A 92 3.98 -7.52 8.43
CA ALA A 92 4.82 -7.15 7.28
C ALA A 92 6.33 -7.18 7.59
N ARG A 93 6.73 -7.20 8.87
CA ARG A 93 8.12 -7.47 9.28
C ARG A 93 8.60 -8.85 8.87
N ASN A 94 7.69 -9.76 8.52
CA ASN A 94 7.96 -11.12 8.03
C ASN A 94 7.36 -11.35 6.64
N LEU A 95 7.16 -10.31 5.85
CA LEU A 95 6.40 -10.31 4.60
C LEU A 95 6.77 -11.47 3.66
N ALA A 96 8.05 -11.65 3.38
CA ALA A 96 8.53 -12.70 2.47
C ALA A 96 8.22 -14.14 2.93
N SER A 97 7.93 -14.33 4.22
CA SER A 97 7.58 -15.64 4.77
C SER A 97 6.09 -15.84 4.97
N VAL A 98 5.29 -14.77 5.03
CA VAL A 98 3.84 -14.87 5.20
C VAL A 98 3.10 -14.87 3.86
N LEU A 99 3.69 -14.31 2.81
CA LEU A 99 3.13 -14.44 1.46
C LEU A 99 3.31 -15.89 0.95
N PRO A 100 2.30 -16.47 0.31
CA PRO A 100 2.38 -17.84 -0.24
C PRO A 100 3.43 -17.98 -1.35
N GLU A 101 3.65 -16.90 -2.11
CA GLU A 101 4.59 -16.81 -3.23
C GLU A 101 5.06 -15.38 -3.41
N ARG A 102 6.04 -15.17 -4.27
CA ARG A 102 6.44 -13.83 -4.70
C ARG A 102 5.40 -13.24 -5.62
N VAL A 103 5.35 -11.89 -5.65
CA VAL A 103 4.39 -11.15 -6.45
C VAL A 103 5.07 -10.24 -7.48
N ASP A 104 4.35 -9.91 -8.54
CA ASP A 104 4.83 -8.96 -9.56
C ASP A 104 4.82 -7.53 -9.03
N THR A 105 3.79 -7.15 -8.27
CA THR A 105 3.65 -5.80 -7.70
C THR A 105 3.35 -5.86 -6.21
N LEU A 106 4.16 -5.17 -5.41
CA LEU A 106 3.92 -4.94 -3.98
C LEU A 106 3.53 -3.48 -3.73
N VAL A 107 2.39 -3.26 -3.12
CA VAL A 107 1.88 -1.94 -2.77
C VAL A 107 1.99 -1.71 -1.26
N VAL A 108 2.60 -0.59 -0.86
CA VAL A 108 2.66 -0.09 0.52
C VAL A 108 2.03 1.30 0.52
N ALA A 109 0.72 1.36 0.76
CA ALA A 109 -0.03 2.60 0.70
C ALA A 109 -0.31 3.16 2.09
N ASN A 110 0.15 4.38 2.36
CA ASN A 110 -0.10 5.11 3.62
C ASN A 110 0.35 4.38 4.90
N THR A 111 1.32 3.48 4.76
CA THR A 111 1.85 2.66 5.86
C THR A 111 3.34 2.92 6.09
N PHE A 112 4.11 3.14 5.03
CA PHE A 112 5.57 3.24 5.06
C PHE A 112 6.11 4.30 6.04
N HIS A 113 5.45 5.44 6.14
CA HIS A 113 5.82 6.54 7.05
C HIS A 113 5.78 6.16 8.54
N GLY A 114 5.01 5.14 8.91
CA GLY A 114 4.85 4.67 10.29
C GLY A 114 5.74 3.50 10.67
N VAL A 115 6.54 2.99 9.73
CA VAL A 115 7.40 1.82 9.96
C VAL A 115 8.65 2.20 10.75
N ASP A 116 8.86 1.55 11.89
CA ASP A 116 10.00 1.81 12.78
C ASP A 116 11.33 1.31 12.16
N ASP A 117 11.31 0.13 11.51
CA ASP A 117 12.43 -0.47 10.79
C ASP A 117 12.14 -0.47 9.28
N GLN A 118 12.23 0.71 8.65
CA GLN A 118 12.05 0.82 7.21
C GLN A 118 13.06 -0.03 6.41
N PRO A 119 14.37 -0.07 6.77
CA PRO A 119 15.32 -0.96 6.09
C PRO A 119 14.91 -2.45 6.13
N GLY A 120 14.44 -2.91 7.28
CA GLY A 120 13.94 -4.28 7.44
C GLY A 120 12.73 -4.57 6.55
N LEU A 121 11.73 -3.67 6.53
CA LEU A 121 10.57 -3.81 5.64
C LEU A 121 10.98 -3.81 4.16
N VAL A 122 11.89 -2.93 3.76
CA VAL A 122 12.38 -2.84 2.38
C VAL A 122 13.10 -4.13 1.96
N ALA A 123 13.90 -4.73 2.85
CA ALA A 123 14.54 -6.02 2.59
C ALA A 123 13.49 -7.14 2.41
N GLN A 124 12.46 -7.19 3.26
CA GLN A 124 11.35 -8.13 3.13
C GLN A 124 10.58 -7.91 1.82
N ALA A 125 10.33 -6.66 1.44
CA ALA A 125 9.68 -6.31 0.17
C ALA A 125 10.52 -6.79 -1.02
N PHE A 126 11.85 -6.57 -0.98
CA PHE A 126 12.75 -7.03 -2.04
C PHE A 126 12.70 -8.55 -2.22
N ASP A 127 12.64 -9.32 -1.13
CA ASP A 127 12.57 -10.78 -1.18
C ASP A 127 11.18 -11.30 -1.60
N ALA A 128 10.13 -10.52 -1.35
CA ALA A 128 8.74 -10.87 -1.66
C ALA A 128 8.31 -10.58 -3.10
N ILE A 129 9.06 -9.76 -3.85
CA ILE A 129 8.75 -9.39 -5.23
C ILE A 129 9.51 -10.29 -6.20
N GLU A 130 8.95 -10.64 -7.35
CA GLU A 130 9.64 -11.39 -8.41
C GLU A 130 10.75 -10.56 -9.08
N PRO A 131 11.80 -11.18 -9.63
CA PRO A 131 12.75 -10.47 -10.47
C PRO A 131 12.06 -9.84 -11.69
N GLY A 132 12.19 -8.52 -11.84
CA GLY A 132 11.47 -7.73 -12.84
C GLY A 132 10.12 -7.20 -12.36
N GLY A 133 9.73 -7.52 -11.13
CA GLY A 133 8.56 -6.94 -10.47
C GLY A 133 8.86 -5.58 -9.85
N ARG A 134 7.90 -5.00 -9.13
CA ARG A 134 8.00 -3.63 -8.61
C ARG A 134 7.47 -3.45 -7.20
N LEU A 135 8.09 -2.50 -6.49
CA LEU A 135 7.58 -1.93 -5.24
C LEU A 135 6.91 -0.58 -5.53
N VAL A 136 5.70 -0.38 -5.01
CA VAL A 136 4.98 0.90 -5.06
C VAL A 136 4.79 1.42 -3.64
N VAL A 137 5.37 2.56 -3.33
CA VAL A 137 5.20 3.25 -2.03
C VAL A 137 4.36 4.49 -2.23
N VAL A 138 3.20 4.57 -1.58
CA VAL A 138 2.32 5.74 -1.57
C VAL A 138 2.39 6.41 -0.21
N ASN A 139 2.79 7.67 -0.18
CA ASN A 139 2.89 8.47 1.05
C ASN A 139 2.23 9.84 0.92
N TRP A 140 1.90 10.43 2.06
CA TRP A 140 1.55 11.84 2.17
C TRP A 140 2.78 12.71 1.93
N HIS A 141 2.61 13.81 1.20
CA HIS A 141 3.65 14.86 1.16
C HIS A 141 3.93 15.42 2.56
N ASP A 142 5.12 15.92 2.78
CA ASP A 142 5.66 16.52 4.02
C ASP A 142 5.01 17.88 4.40
N ARG A 143 3.78 18.12 3.95
CA ARG A 143 3.03 19.34 4.28
C ARG A 143 2.53 19.29 5.73
N PRO A 144 2.40 20.44 6.41
CA PRO A 144 1.78 20.48 7.73
C PRO A 144 0.40 19.80 7.73
N ARG A 145 0.14 18.96 8.73
CA ARG A 145 -1.11 18.19 8.82
C ARG A 145 -2.35 19.10 8.77
N GLU A 146 -2.25 20.29 9.35
CA GLU A 146 -3.31 21.28 9.43
C GLU A 146 -3.71 21.82 8.05
N THR A 147 -2.84 21.68 7.04
CA THR A 147 -3.11 22.12 5.66
C THR A 147 -3.64 21.00 4.76
N THR A 148 -3.72 19.78 5.27
CA THR A 148 -4.21 18.61 4.52
C THR A 148 -5.58 18.21 5.05
N THR A 149 -6.65 18.81 4.50
CA THR A 149 -8.02 18.61 4.97
C THR A 149 -8.81 17.70 4.04
N VAL A 150 -9.62 16.84 4.65
CA VAL A 150 -10.63 16.04 3.95
C VAL A 150 -11.95 16.23 4.70
N ALA A 151 -12.98 16.66 4.01
CA ALA A 151 -14.26 17.04 4.62
C ALA A 151 -14.09 18.10 5.74
N ASP A 152 -13.27 19.13 5.46
CA ASP A 152 -12.97 20.26 6.36
C ASP A 152 -12.23 19.89 7.66
N GLU A 153 -11.75 18.66 7.79
CA GLU A 153 -11.00 18.16 8.95
C GLU A 153 -9.55 17.83 8.57
N PRO A 154 -8.54 18.22 9.39
CA PRO A 154 -7.15 17.82 9.18
C PRO A 154 -6.99 16.31 9.19
N ARG A 155 -6.41 15.73 8.14
CA ARG A 155 -6.26 14.28 7.96
C ARG A 155 -4.80 13.88 7.66
N GLY A 156 -4.57 12.57 7.71
CA GLY A 156 -3.25 11.98 7.51
C GLY A 156 -2.40 11.94 8.77
N PRO A 157 -1.17 11.44 8.65
CA PRO A 157 -0.26 11.28 9.78
C PRO A 157 0.17 12.63 10.36
N PRO A 158 0.65 12.66 11.63
CA PRO A 158 1.34 13.81 12.18
C PRO A 158 2.45 14.30 11.24
N THR A 159 2.66 15.61 11.17
CA THR A 159 3.68 16.20 10.28
C THR A 159 5.06 15.58 10.48
N ALA A 160 5.43 15.24 11.72
CA ALA A 160 6.72 14.64 12.05
C ALA A 160 6.95 13.22 11.48
N LEU A 161 5.89 12.53 11.06
CA LEU A 161 6.00 11.21 10.40
C LEU A 161 5.95 11.31 8.87
N ARG A 162 5.64 12.48 8.32
CA ARG A 162 5.56 12.64 6.87
C ARG A 162 6.95 12.70 6.27
N MET A 163 7.07 12.10 5.11
CA MET A 163 8.32 12.00 4.37
C MET A 163 8.20 12.75 3.05
N THR A 164 9.27 13.43 2.67
CA THR A 164 9.43 13.92 1.30
C THR A 164 9.63 12.75 0.34
N PRO A 165 9.39 12.92 -0.97
CA PRO A 165 9.76 11.92 -1.97
C PRO A 165 11.23 11.50 -1.87
N ALA A 166 12.15 12.46 -1.67
CA ALA A 166 13.58 12.18 -1.54
C ALA A 166 13.93 11.34 -0.30
N GLU A 167 13.33 11.62 0.85
CA GLU A 167 13.53 10.81 2.07
C GLU A 167 13.01 9.37 1.90
N THR A 168 11.86 9.20 1.21
CA THR A 168 11.32 7.86 0.91
C THR A 168 12.21 7.12 -0.09
N GLU A 169 12.70 7.81 -1.13
CA GLU A 169 13.65 7.25 -2.09
C GLU A 169 14.93 6.79 -1.40
N ASP A 170 15.55 7.65 -0.60
CA ASP A 170 16.78 7.35 0.14
C ASP A 170 16.58 6.14 1.08
N ALA A 171 15.43 6.07 1.78
CA ALA A 171 15.12 4.94 2.66
C ALA A 171 15.04 3.60 1.90
N VAL A 172 14.46 3.58 0.71
CA VAL A 172 14.34 2.38 -0.11
C VAL A 172 15.68 2.00 -0.76
N LEU A 173 16.35 2.95 -1.40
CA LEU A 173 17.58 2.70 -2.17
C LEU A 173 18.77 2.35 -1.28
N SER A 174 18.86 2.92 -0.07
CA SER A 174 19.92 2.61 0.87
C SER A 174 19.82 1.20 1.48
N ALA A 175 18.63 0.62 1.51
CA ALA A 175 18.34 -0.66 2.15
C ALA A 175 18.28 -1.86 1.18
N SER A 176 18.32 -1.62 -0.14
CA SER A 176 18.07 -2.67 -1.13
C SER A 176 18.79 -2.41 -2.46
N LYS A 177 18.53 -3.31 -3.42
CA LYS A 177 18.96 -3.15 -4.82
C LYS A 177 17.83 -2.70 -5.75
N PHE A 178 16.76 -2.16 -5.20
CA PHE A 178 15.73 -1.52 -6.00
C PHE A 178 16.32 -0.36 -6.81
N ALA A 179 15.74 -0.10 -7.97
CA ALA A 179 16.04 1.07 -8.79
C ALA A 179 14.79 1.94 -8.90
N LEU A 180 14.89 3.25 -8.68
CA LEU A 180 13.75 4.14 -8.88
C LEU A 180 13.41 4.20 -10.36
N ASP A 181 12.18 3.79 -10.73
CA ASP A 181 11.62 3.97 -12.07
C ASP A 181 11.05 5.38 -12.23
N ARG A 182 10.08 5.74 -11.39
CA ARG A 182 9.45 7.06 -11.47
C ARG A 182 8.75 7.49 -10.19
N GLN A 183 8.55 8.80 -10.09
CA GLN A 183 7.62 9.42 -9.14
C GLN A 183 6.30 9.74 -9.84
N VAL A 184 5.19 9.54 -9.13
CA VAL A 184 3.83 9.88 -9.58
C VAL A 184 3.19 10.81 -8.57
N ASP A 185 2.74 11.98 -9.02
CA ASP A 185 1.97 12.88 -8.17
C ASP A 185 0.52 12.39 -8.06
N LEU A 186 0.03 12.32 -6.82
CA LEU A 186 -1.31 11.86 -6.45
C LEU A 186 -2.03 12.97 -5.68
N PRO A 187 -2.54 13.99 -6.40
CA PRO A 187 -3.21 15.12 -5.74
C PRO A 187 -4.44 14.67 -4.95
N PRO A 188 -4.82 15.40 -3.88
CA PRO A 188 -4.23 16.70 -3.53
C PRO A 188 -3.03 16.63 -2.59
N TYR A 189 -2.74 15.49 -1.93
CA TYR A 189 -1.82 15.47 -0.79
C TYR A 189 -0.76 14.35 -0.83
N HIS A 190 -0.80 13.48 -1.84
CA HIS A 190 0.05 12.29 -1.89
C HIS A 190 0.98 12.28 -3.10
N TYR A 191 2.00 11.48 -2.98
CA TYR A 191 2.86 11.02 -4.07
C TYR A 191 3.02 9.50 -4.01
N ALA A 192 3.47 8.92 -5.09
CA ALA A 192 3.94 7.56 -5.12
C ALA A 192 5.34 7.49 -5.72
N LEU A 193 6.16 6.58 -5.21
CA LEU A 193 7.42 6.18 -5.82
C LEU A 193 7.31 4.72 -6.27
N LEU A 194 7.73 4.47 -7.50
CA LEU A 194 7.77 3.14 -8.10
C LEU A 194 9.22 2.71 -8.25
N PHE A 195 9.52 1.51 -7.79
CA PHE A 195 10.87 0.96 -7.81
C PHE A 195 10.86 -0.40 -8.50
N ASP A 196 11.76 -0.60 -9.45
CA ASP A 196 11.98 -1.89 -10.12
C ASP A 196 12.94 -2.77 -9.30
N ARG A 197 12.63 -4.08 -9.28
CA ARG A 197 13.49 -5.11 -8.68
C ARG A 197 14.48 -5.70 -9.68
#